data_08bfbe7d5dadd0186a9317336e493391
#
_entry.id   08bfbe7d5dadd0186a9317336e493391
#
_cell.length_a   1.000
_cell.length_b   1.000
_cell.length_c   1.000
_cell.angle_alpha   90.00
_cell.angle_beta   90.00
_cell.angle_gamma   90.00
#
_symmetry.space_group_name_H-M   'P 1'
#
loop_
_entity.id
_entity.type
_entity.pdbx_description
1 polymer ?
#
loop_
_entity_poly.entity_id
_entity_poly.type
_entity_poly.pdbx_seq_one_letter_code
_entity_poly.pdbx_strand_id
1 'polypeptide(L)'
;VSVFWKKGEPIKTLAESCEEFGVDLLLLGALKRENVVKYYLGSIARKLTREAPCSVLLMLKPSIERIPCKHIVVNGFDSPQTQETVEAAFSVGCCLSSEKITLVEEISESRVAISVDDDRSLRKATLRKEKIDREEKIRVTDIIKKIPLAKTKGLKWETQSIFGSRGYSIGH
;
A
#
# COMPACT_ATOMS: atom_id res chain seq x y z
N VAL A 1 6.20 29.22 1.77
CA VAL A 1 6.67 28.14 2.64
C VAL A 1 6.88 28.74 4.02
N SER A 2 6.27 28.15 5.05
CA SER A 2 6.43 28.56 6.44
C SER A 2 7.29 27.54 7.18
N VAL A 3 8.16 28.00 8.06
CA VAL A 3 9.04 27.14 8.87
C VAL A 3 8.69 27.34 10.33
N PHE A 4 8.42 26.23 11.03
CA PHE A 4 8.09 26.25 12.46
C PHE A 4 9.11 25.45 13.24
N TRP A 5 9.48 25.97 14.40
CA TRP A 5 10.38 25.33 15.34
C TRP A 5 9.61 25.00 16.62
N LYS A 6 9.55 23.71 16.97
CA LYS A 6 8.92 23.23 18.20
C LYS A 6 9.90 22.39 18.99
N LYS A 7 9.89 22.54 20.32
CA LYS A 7 10.69 21.74 21.24
C LYS A 7 9.80 20.66 21.87
N GLY A 8 10.27 19.41 21.89
CA GLY A 8 9.53 18.32 22.50
C GLY A 8 9.96 16.94 21.99
N GLU A 9 9.21 15.93 22.35
CA GLU A 9 9.36 14.57 21.82
C GLU A 9 8.90 14.55 20.36
N PRO A 10 9.73 14.10 19.39
CA PRO A 10 9.45 14.28 17.97
C PRO A 10 8.11 13.71 17.52
N ILE A 11 7.74 12.51 18.00
CA ILE A 11 6.51 11.83 17.57
C ILE A 11 5.28 12.61 18.02
N LYS A 12 5.22 12.93 19.31
CA LYS A 12 4.12 13.67 19.92
C LYS A 12 4.00 15.07 19.29
N THR A 13 5.12 15.77 19.18
CA THR A 13 5.15 17.14 18.65
C THR A 13 4.71 17.20 17.18
N LEU A 14 5.09 16.20 16.36
CA LEU A 14 4.66 16.12 14.96
C LEU A 14 3.18 15.78 14.84
N ALA A 15 2.66 14.82 15.62
CA ALA A 15 1.25 14.47 15.62
C ALA A 15 0.37 15.67 16.04
N GLU A 16 0.71 16.33 17.16
CA GLU A 16 0.02 17.54 17.62
C GLU A 16 0.10 18.67 16.60
N SER A 17 1.20 18.81 15.88
CA SER A 17 1.33 19.82 14.83
C SER A 17 0.46 19.50 13.62
N CYS A 18 0.30 18.20 13.27
CA CYS A 18 -0.62 17.81 12.22
C CYS A 18 -2.08 18.17 12.54
N GLU A 19 -2.50 17.99 13.78
CA GLU A 19 -3.82 18.39 14.25
C GLU A 19 -3.99 19.93 14.27
N GLU A 20 -3.03 20.65 14.89
CA GLU A 20 -3.04 22.10 15.04
C GLU A 20 -3.14 22.83 13.69
N PHE A 21 -2.42 22.35 12.69
CA PHE A 21 -2.38 22.96 11.35
C PHE A 21 -3.35 22.32 10.34
N GLY A 22 -4.17 21.35 10.72
CA GLY A 22 -5.11 20.68 9.83
C GLY A 22 -4.40 20.01 8.64
N VAL A 23 -3.31 19.26 8.92
CA VAL A 23 -2.46 18.65 7.89
C VAL A 23 -3.16 17.45 7.28
N ASP A 24 -3.28 17.41 5.95
CA ASP A 24 -3.82 16.26 5.20
C ASP A 24 -2.76 15.20 4.88
N LEU A 25 -1.49 15.62 4.72
CA LEU A 25 -0.39 14.74 4.32
C LEU A 25 0.91 15.11 5.04
N LEU A 26 1.44 14.18 5.81
CA LEU A 26 2.74 14.26 6.45
C LEU A 26 3.81 13.56 5.59
N LEU A 27 4.85 14.29 5.20
CA LEU A 27 5.98 13.76 4.44
C LEU A 27 7.15 13.45 5.40
N LEU A 28 7.63 12.22 5.39
CA LEU A 28 8.74 11.78 6.21
C LEU A 28 9.86 11.19 5.36
N GLY A 29 11.11 11.56 5.65
CA GLY A 29 12.27 10.87 5.11
C GLY A 29 12.56 9.59 5.93
N ALA A 30 12.83 8.49 5.25
CA ALA A 30 13.34 7.28 5.90
C ALA A 30 14.87 7.34 5.97
N LEU A 31 15.44 7.08 7.16
CA LEU A 31 16.89 7.03 7.34
C LEU A 31 17.49 5.80 6.63
N LYS A 32 18.43 6.06 5.72
CA LYS A 32 19.31 5.03 5.19
C LYS A 32 20.45 4.80 6.18
N ARG A 33 20.50 3.65 6.84
CA ARG A 33 21.73 3.23 7.54
C ARG A 33 22.68 2.63 6.52
N GLU A 34 23.86 3.22 6.38
CA GLU A 34 24.86 2.86 5.36
C GLU A 34 25.36 1.41 5.43
N ASN A 35 25.23 0.74 6.57
CA ASN A 35 25.79 -0.59 6.83
C ASN A 35 24.73 -1.72 6.90
N VAL A 36 23.49 -1.49 6.49
CA VAL A 36 22.46 -2.52 6.52
C VAL A 36 21.89 -2.69 5.11
N VAL A 37 22.02 -3.89 4.55
CA VAL A 37 21.53 -4.28 3.22
C VAL A 37 20.01 -4.15 3.08
N LYS A 38 19.29 -4.01 4.19
CA LYS A 38 17.82 -3.83 4.22
C LYS A 38 17.46 -2.39 4.61
N TYR A 39 16.49 -1.82 3.88
CA TYR A 39 15.91 -0.52 4.23
C TYR A 39 15.35 -0.57 5.65
N TYR A 40 15.93 0.21 6.54
CA TYR A 40 15.46 0.30 7.91
C TYR A 40 14.58 1.53 8.08
N LEU A 41 13.31 1.30 8.34
CA LEU A 41 12.40 2.36 8.72
C LEU A 41 12.72 2.78 10.17
N GLY A 42 13.16 4.03 10.35
CA GLY A 42 13.46 4.56 11.69
C GLY A 42 12.27 4.45 12.65
N SER A 43 12.53 4.35 13.94
CA SER A 43 11.49 4.19 14.98
C SER A 43 10.44 5.32 14.93
N ILE A 44 10.86 6.56 14.69
CA ILE A 44 9.98 7.74 14.56
C ILE A 44 9.04 7.56 13.36
N ALA A 45 9.59 7.28 12.17
CA ALA A 45 8.78 7.09 10.96
C ALA A 45 7.78 5.93 11.12
N ARG A 46 8.22 4.79 11.68
CA ARG A 46 7.36 3.63 11.95
C ARG A 46 6.22 3.95 12.93
N LYS A 47 6.47 4.77 13.93
CA LYS A 47 5.46 5.12 14.91
C LYS A 47 4.48 6.14 14.32
N LEU A 48 4.96 7.16 13.61
CA LEU A 48 4.12 8.14 12.94
C LEU A 48 3.22 7.55 11.86
N THR A 49 3.65 6.52 11.11
CA THR A 49 2.77 5.83 10.16
C THR A 49 1.59 5.10 10.82
N ARG A 50 1.61 4.91 12.13
CA ARG A 50 0.51 4.28 12.87
C ARG A 50 -0.33 5.26 13.68
N GLU A 51 0.27 6.36 14.11
CA GLU A 51 -0.30 7.27 15.11
C GLU A 51 -0.59 8.67 14.55
N ALA A 52 -0.12 9.00 13.33
CA ALA A 52 -0.43 10.30 12.75
C ALA A 52 -1.93 10.45 12.45
N PRO A 53 -2.52 11.62 12.72
CA PRO A 53 -3.94 11.89 12.45
C PRO A 53 -4.27 12.11 10.98
N CYS A 54 -3.27 12.01 10.09
CA CYS A 54 -3.38 12.26 8.66
C CYS A 54 -2.67 11.20 7.84
N SER A 55 -2.77 11.27 6.52
CA SER A 55 -2.01 10.40 5.61
C SER A 55 -0.52 10.62 5.75
N VAL A 56 0.29 9.55 5.66
CA VAL A 56 1.76 9.62 5.78
C VAL A 56 2.41 9.07 4.51
N LEU A 57 3.29 9.88 3.90
CA LEU A 57 4.14 9.46 2.79
C LEU A 57 5.59 9.32 3.26
N LEU A 58 6.12 8.10 3.13
CA LEU A 58 7.51 7.81 3.44
C LEU A 58 8.39 7.89 2.20
N MET A 59 9.37 8.75 2.22
CA MET A 59 10.35 8.91 1.16
C MET A 59 11.62 8.13 1.47
N LEU A 60 11.83 7.00 0.79
CA LEU A 60 12.95 6.10 1.04
C LEU A 60 14.25 6.58 0.36
N LYS A 61 14.14 7.16 -0.83
CA LYS A 61 15.25 7.68 -1.62
C LYS A 61 14.85 9.03 -2.23
N PRO A 62 14.77 10.09 -1.42
CA PRO A 62 14.48 11.40 -1.98
C PRO A 62 15.58 11.79 -2.98
N SER A 63 15.19 12.25 -4.17
CA SER A 63 16.07 12.76 -5.19
C SER A 63 15.67 14.18 -5.57
N ILE A 64 16.64 15.01 -5.90
CA ILE A 64 16.40 16.34 -6.49
C ILE A 64 15.96 16.18 -7.95
N GLU A 65 16.36 15.10 -8.61
CA GLU A 65 15.93 14.77 -9.96
C GLU A 65 14.45 14.35 -9.94
N ARG A 66 13.68 14.91 -10.86
CA ARG A 66 12.27 14.55 -11.03
C ARG A 66 12.15 13.18 -11.69
N ILE A 67 12.03 12.15 -10.88
CA ILE A 67 11.76 10.79 -11.35
C ILE A 67 10.23 10.61 -11.43
N PRO A 68 9.66 10.32 -12.61
CA PRO A 68 8.21 10.11 -12.72
C PRO A 68 7.78 8.83 -11.99
N CYS A 69 6.68 8.92 -11.27
CA CYS A 69 6.05 7.76 -10.65
C CYS A 69 5.21 7.01 -11.70
N LYS A 70 5.81 6.08 -12.42
CA LYS A 70 5.14 5.37 -13.51
C LYS A 70 4.21 4.27 -13.06
N HIS A 71 4.54 3.61 -11.95
CA HIS A 71 3.82 2.44 -11.46
C HIS A 71 3.54 2.54 -9.97
N ILE A 72 2.28 2.36 -9.60
CA ILE A 72 1.82 2.33 -8.21
C ILE A 72 1.38 0.90 -7.88
N VAL A 73 1.87 0.37 -6.76
CA VAL A 73 1.42 -0.90 -6.19
C VAL A 73 0.54 -0.61 -4.98
N VAL A 74 -0.63 -1.20 -4.94
CA VAL A 74 -1.62 -1.00 -3.89
C VAL A 74 -1.90 -2.32 -3.20
N ASN A 75 -1.88 -2.32 -1.89
CA ASN A 75 -2.35 -3.47 -1.13
C ASN A 75 -3.88 -3.53 -1.19
N GLY A 76 -4.41 -4.52 -1.89
CA GLY A 76 -5.84 -4.77 -2.06
C GLY A 76 -6.46 -5.66 -0.98
N PHE A 77 -5.73 -5.94 0.10
CA PHE A 77 -6.20 -6.80 1.19
C PHE A 77 -7.60 -6.39 1.68
N ASP A 78 -8.46 -7.39 1.95
CA ASP A 78 -9.81 -7.16 2.42
C ASP A 78 -9.83 -6.56 3.84
N SER A 79 -10.07 -5.26 3.90
CA SER A 79 -10.19 -4.47 5.13
C SER A 79 -11.21 -3.34 4.93
N PRO A 80 -11.76 -2.77 6.01
CA PRO A 80 -12.68 -1.63 5.91
C PRO A 80 -12.10 -0.43 5.15
N GLN A 81 -10.78 -0.22 5.20
CA GLN A 81 -10.09 0.90 4.58
C GLN A 81 -9.65 0.64 3.13
N THR A 82 -9.85 -0.57 2.61
CA THR A 82 -9.34 -0.93 1.26
C THR A 82 -9.95 -0.06 0.17
N GLN A 83 -11.24 0.23 0.24
CA GLN A 83 -11.89 1.08 -0.76
C GLN A 83 -11.26 2.47 -0.79
N GLU A 84 -11.09 3.12 0.36
CA GLU A 84 -10.47 4.45 0.47
C GLU A 84 -9.02 4.44 -0.02
N THR A 85 -8.26 3.38 0.32
CA THR A 85 -6.86 3.21 -0.12
C THR A 85 -6.78 3.11 -1.65
N VAL A 86 -7.67 2.33 -2.27
CA VAL A 86 -7.72 2.19 -3.73
C VAL A 86 -8.12 3.51 -4.39
N GLU A 87 -9.13 4.21 -3.89
CA GLU A 87 -9.53 5.53 -4.38
C GLU A 87 -8.41 6.56 -4.28
N ALA A 88 -7.69 6.58 -3.16
CA ALA A 88 -6.53 7.43 -2.96
C ALA A 88 -5.41 7.10 -3.97
N ALA A 89 -5.13 5.82 -4.20
CA ALA A 89 -4.12 5.40 -5.16
C ALA A 89 -4.44 5.84 -6.59
N PHE A 90 -5.69 5.73 -7.02
CA PHE A 90 -6.12 6.25 -8.34
C PHE A 90 -6.03 7.78 -8.41
N SER A 91 -6.39 8.48 -7.33
CA SER A 91 -6.26 9.94 -7.27
C SER A 91 -4.80 10.39 -7.36
N VAL A 92 -3.92 9.75 -6.61
CA VAL A 92 -2.46 9.99 -6.65
C VAL A 92 -1.90 9.64 -8.02
N GLY A 93 -2.28 8.50 -8.60
CA GLY A 93 -1.86 8.08 -9.92
C GLY A 93 -2.24 9.09 -11.01
N CYS A 94 -3.44 9.64 -10.95
CA CYS A 94 -3.89 10.69 -11.84
C CYS A 94 -3.05 11.97 -11.67
N CYS A 95 -2.83 12.43 -10.43
CA CYS A 95 -2.05 13.63 -10.13
C CYS A 95 -0.58 13.51 -10.56
N LEU A 96 0.01 12.31 -10.43
CA LEU A 96 1.40 12.04 -10.79
C LEU A 96 1.58 11.63 -12.26
N SER A 97 0.49 11.52 -13.02
CA SER A 97 0.51 11.01 -14.40
C SER A 97 1.14 9.62 -14.49
N SER A 98 0.79 8.75 -13.55
CA SER A 98 1.27 7.37 -13.54
C SER A 98 0.70 6.58 -14.74
N GLU A 99 1.42 5.56 -15.18
CA GLU A 99 1.03 4.73 -16.32
C GLU A 99 0.20 3.51 -15.91
N LYS A 100 0.50 2.98 -14.69
CA LYS A 100 -0.04 1.70 -14.24
C LYS A 100 -0.29 1.66 -12.73
N ILE A 101 -1.38 0.99 -12.34
CA ILE A 101 -1.68 0.60 -10.95
C ILE A 101 -1.81 -0.92 -10.89
N THR A 102 -1.09 -1.57 -9.98
CA THR A 102 -1.26 -2.99 -9.67
C THR A 102 -1.83 -3.14 -8.27
N LEU A 103 -3.01 -3.74 -8.17
CA LEU A 103 -3.62 -4.09 -6.89
C LEU A 103 -3.19 -5.50 -6.52
N VAL A 104 -2.50 -5.64 -5.40
CA VAL A 104 -1.96 -6.90 -4.93
C VAL A 104 -2.81 -7.42 -3.77
N GLU A 105 -3.34 -8.62 -3.96
CA GLU A 105 -4.08 -9.37 -2.94
C GLU A 105 -3.15 -10.42 -2.32
N GLU A 106 -2.82 -10.25 -1.04
CA GLU A 106 -2.09 -11.27 -0.29
C GLU A 106 -3.07 -12.28 0.32
N ILE A 107 -3.04 -13.48 -0.21
CA ILE A 107 -3.88 -14.59 0.24
C ILE A 107 -3.06 -15.47 1.17
N SER A 108 -3.49 -15.57 2.43
CA SER A 108 -2.83 -16.44 3.40
C SER A 108 -2.85 -17.91 2.95
N GLU A 109 -1.73 -18.58 3.06
CA GLU A 109 -1.61 -20.01 2.78
C GLU A 109 -2.61 -20.86 3.58
N SER A 110 -2.96 -20.44 4.81
CA SER A 110 -3.95 -21.11 5.62
C SER A 110 -5.35 -21.15 4.99
N ARG A 111 -5.71 -20.17 4.13
CA ARG A 111 -6.98 -20.19 3.37
C ARG A 111 -6.99 -21.26 2.28
N VAL A 112 -5.82 -21.67 1.83
CA VAL A 112 -5.63 -22.63 0.75
C VAL A 112 -5.22 -24.01 1.28
N ALA A 113 -4.74 -24.08 2.53
CA ALA A 113 -4.21 -25.29 3.13
C ALA A 113 -5.20 -26.47 3.01
N ILE A 114 -4.82 -27.41 2.17
CA ILE A 114 -5.41 -28.74 2.05
C ILE A 114 -4.22 -29.68 2.21
N SER A 115 -4.34 -30.69 3.07
CA SER A 115 -3.35 -31.75 3.10
C SER A 115 -3.27 -32.40 1.72
N VAL A 116 -2.09 -32.38 1.12
CA VAL A 116 -1.88 -32.91 -0.24
C VAL A 116 -1.14 -34.22 -0.09
N ASP A 117 -1.92 -35.31 -0.05
CA ASP A 117 -1.39 -36.67 0.12
C ASP A 117 -1.49 -37.49 -1.18
N ASP A 118 -2.31 -37.02 -2.15
CA ASP A 118 -2.54 -37.67 -3.42
C ASP A 118 -2.90 -36.67 -4.55
N ASP A 119 -2.97 -37.14 -5.80
CA ASP A 119 -3.34 -36.33 -6.98
C ASP A 119 -4.73 -35.70 -6.86
N ARG A 120 -5.63 -36.33 -6.12
CA ARG A 120 -6.99 -35.83 -5.95
C ARG A 120 -7.03 -34.64 -4.99
N SER A 121 -6.24 -34.67 -3.93
CA SER A 121 -6.09 -33.56 -2.98
C SER A 121 -5.34 -32.39 -3.62
N LEU A 122 -4.36 -32.65 -4.49
CA LEU A 122 -3.66 -31.63 -5.26
C LEU A 122 -4.62 -30.87 -6.21
N ARG A 123 -5.47 -31.61 -6.96
CA ARG A 123 -6.50 -30.98 -7.82
C ARG A 123 -7.47 -30.13 -7.01
N LYS A 124 -7.90 -30.58 -5.85
CA LYS A 124 -8.78 -29.79 -4.95
C LYS A 124 -8.09 -28.51 -4.48
N ALA A 125 -6.80 -28.57 -4.13
CA ALA A 125 -6.04 -27.39 -3.72
C ALA A 125 -5.94 -26.38 -4.86
N THR A 126 -5.67 -26.83 -6.09
CA THR A 126 -5.61 -25.97 -7.28
C THR A 126 -6.95 -25.28 -7.54
N LEU A 127 -8.05 -26.04 -7.58
CA LEU A 127 -9.39 -25.49 -7.79
C LEU A 127 -9.78 -24.48 -6.70
N ARG A 128 -9.36 -24.72 -5.44
CA ARG A 128 -9.59 -23.79 -4.34
C ARG A 128 -8.82 -22.50 -4.53
N LYS A 129 -7.55 -22.56 -4.95
CA LYS A 129 -6.74 -21.37 -5.29
C LYS A 129 -7.40 -20.54 -6.40
N GLU A 130 -7.79 -21.20 -7.50
CA GLU A 130 -8.47 -20.54 -8.62
C GLU A 130 -9.80 -19.88 -8.22
N LYS A 131 -10.57 -20.55 -7.35
CA LYS A 131 -11.80 -19.99 -6.82
C LYS A 131 -11.55 -18.73 -6.00
N ILE A 132 -10.60 -18.79 -5.06
CA ILE A 132 -10.23 -17.64 -4.20
C ILE A 132 -9.72 -16.48 -5.07
N ASP A 133 -8.82 -16.74 -6.03
CA ASP A 133 -8.29 -15.72 -6.95
C ASP A 133 -9.42 -15.04 -7.74
N ARG A 134 -10.40 -15.80 -8.20
CA ARG A 134 -11.56 -15.24 -8.91
C ARG A 134 -12.46 -14.39 -8.01
N GLU A 135 -12.73 -14.83 -6.78
CA GLU A 135 -13.53 -14.09 -5.81
C GLU A 135 -12.87 -12.75 -5.45
N GLU A 136 -11.56 -12.75 -5.19
CA GLU A 136 -10.81 -11.53 -4.87
C GLU A 136 -10.75 -10.57 -6.07
N LYS A 137 -10.54 -11.06 -7.28
CA LYS A 137 -10.59 -10.25 -8.51
C LYS A 137 -11.95 -9.57 -8.71
N ILE A 138 -13.04 -10.28 -8.44
CA ILE A 138 -14.39 -9.72 -8.51
C ILE A 138 -14.54 -8.61 -7.47
N ARG A 139 -14.14 -8.85 -6.22
CA ARG A 139 -14.22 -7.88 -5.14
C ARG A 139 -13.46 -6.59 -5.47
N VAL A 140 -12.21 -6.70 -5.90
CA VAL A 140 -11.39 -5.54 -6.26
C VAL A 140 -11.97 -4.81 -7.47
N THR A 141 -12.43 -5.55 -8.49
CA THR A 141 -13.07 -4.95 -9.66
C THR A 141 -14.32 -4.15 -9.27
N ASP A 142 -15.10 -4.64 -8.33
CA ASP A 142 -16.30 -3.93 -7.85
C ASP A 142 -15.96 -2.68 -7.05
N ILE A 143 -14.84 -2.66 -6.32
CA ILE A 143 -14.31 -1.44 -5.71
C ILE A 143 -13.94 -0.42 -6.78
N ILE A 144 -13.20 -0.83 -7.82
CA ILE A 144 -12.76 0.06 -8.90
C ILE A 144 -13.93 0.64 -9.68
N LYS A 145 -14.99 -0.13 -9.93
CA LYS A 145 -16.20 0.36 -10.60
C LYS A 145 -16.90 1.51 -9.87
N LYS A 146 -16.71 1.63 -8.56
CA LYS A 146 -17.26 2.73 -7.76
C LYS A 146 -16.44 4.03 -7.87
N ILE A 147 -15.19 3.95 -8.35
CA ILE A 147 -14.32 5.10 -8.51
C ILE A 147 -14.79 5.93 -9.71
N PRO A 148 -14.88 7.27 -9.57
CA PRO A 148 -15.27 8.14 -10.69
C PRO A 148 -14.39 7.93 -11.92
N LEU A 149 -15.01 7.82 -13.10
CA LEU A 149 -14.31 7.61 -14.38
C LEU A 149 -13.22 8.65 -14.67
N ALA A 150 -13.39 9.88 -14.16
CA ALA A 150 -12.39 10.93 -14.31
C ALA A 150 -11.05 10.57 -13.66
N LYS A 151 -11.06 9.77 -12.58
CA LYS A 151 -9.85 9.32 -11.86
C LYS A 151 -9.24 8.03 -12.44
N THR A 152 -10.01 7.24 -13.18
CA THR A 152 -9.54 5.98 -13.77
C THR A 152 -9.12 6.13 -15.23
N LYS A 153 -9.57 7.20 -15.89
CA LYS A 153 -9.32 7.43 -17.32
C LYS A 153 -7.81 7.63 -17.58
N GLY A 154 -7.27 6.79 -18.46
CA GLY A 154 -5.85 6.86 -18.87
C GLY A 154 -4.89 6.06 -18.00
N LEU A 155 -5.33 5.55 -16.84
CA LEU A 155 -4.55 4.65 -15.99
C LEU A 155 -4.84 3.19 -16.35
N LYS A 156 -3.81 2.43 -16.67
CA LYS A 156 -3.91 0.97 -16.78
C LYS A 156 -3.93 0.38 -15.39
N TRP A 157 -4.77 -0.58 -15.14
CA TRP A 157 -4.78 -1.29 -13.86
C TRP A 157 -4.91 -2.80 -14.05
N GLU A 158 -4.35 -3.53 -13.11
CA GLU A 158 -4.46 -4.99 -13.05
C GLU A 158 -4.54 -5.44 -11.58
N THR A 159 -5.00 -6.66 -11.38
CA THR A 159 -5.00 -7.33 -10.08
C THR A 159 -4.04 -8.49 -10.10
N GLN A 160 -3.33 -8.70 -9.00
CA GLN A 160 -2.40 -9.81 -8.82
C GLN A 160 -2.63 -10.45 -7.45
N SER A 161 -2.96 -11.74 -7.44
CA SER A 161 -3.06 -12.52 -6.21
C SER A 161 -1.72 -13.18 -5.89
N ILE A 162 -1.23 -12.99 -4.67
CA ILE A 162 -0.01 -13.60 -4.16
C ILE A 162 -0.36 -14.48 -2.98
N PHE A 163 0.06 -15.74 -3.03
CA PHE A 163 -0.14 -16.70 -1.94
C PHE A 163 1.11 -16.73 -1.06
N GLY A 164 0.97 -16.33 0.20
CA GLY A 164 2.11 -16.26 1.12
C GLY A 164 1.76 -15.66 2.48
N SER A 165 2.80 -15.29 3.24
CA SER A 165 2.62 -14.60 4.52
C SER A 165 2.39 -13.11 4.29
N ARG A 166 1.41 -12.55 5.03
CA ARG A 166 0.98 -11.16 4.91
C ARG A 166 2.14 -10.17 5.12
N GLY A 167 2.20 -9.17 4.24
CA GLY A 167 3.18 -8.08 4.29
C GLY A 167 4.58 -8.46 3.83
N TYR A 168 4.87 -9.75 3.63
CA TYR A 168 6.17 -10.22 3.15
C TYR A 168 6.24 -10.24 1.62
N SER A 169 5.17 -10.71 1.00
CA SER A 169 5.12 -10.95 -0.45
C SER A 169 5.07 -9.67 -1.29
N ILE A 170 4.56 -8.55 -0.73
CA ILE A 170 4.54 -7.25 -1.42
C ILE A 170 5.90 -6.55 -1.32
N GLY A 171 6.69 -6.82 -0.27
CA GLY A 171 7.97 -6.17 -0.01
C GLY A 171 9.18 -6.83 -0.68
N HIS A 172 9.00 -7.97 -1.32
CA HIS A 172 10.03 -8.78 -1.98
C HIS A 172 9.64 -9.09 -3.42
#